data_ff8e8d50b655f042f59bc3ef528e46b9
#
_entry.id   ff8e8d50b655f042f59bc3ef528e46b9
#
_cell.length_a   1.000
_cell.length_b   1.000
_cell.length_c   1.000
_cell.angle_alpha   90.00
_cell.angle_beta   90.00
_cell.angle_gamma   90.00
#
_symmetry.space_group_name_H-M   'P 1'
#
loop_
_entity.id
_entity.type
_entity.pdbx_description
1 polymer ?
#
loop_
_entity_poly.entity_id
_entity_poly.type
_entity_poly.pdbx_seq_one_letter_code
_entity_poly.pdbx_strand_id
1 'polypeptide(L)'
;MRTTGMGRGFAALLVLALACGCTVQGTGEDGGDGKRRLPVQIEVPKRSTPPAQEDPGSGTAPPSAAPPSTSAAPAAVLWSRGDSGRGVRELQARLRQVAWLYDGPTGSYDDLTERAVKGFQGKRGLPRTGKTDTVTWKRLKAMTHEPGKWELYLMGGQPADAPDPRCLTGRVLCISKTSRTLRWMIDGRTVTTVSVRFGSVGTPTREGVFSVYWKSRHHVSTLYDSPMPYAMFFSGGQAVHYSADFAARGYAGGSHGCVNVRDEAAIANLFDQVRNGDKVVVHW
;
A
#
# COMPACT_ATOMS: atom_id res chain seq x y z
N MET A 1 -33.33 21.76 62.44
CA MET A 1 -34.78 22.03 62.20
C MET A 1 -35.12 21.67 60.78
N ARG A 2 -35.94 20.64 60.63
CA ARG A 2 -37.02 20.44 59.61
C ARG A 2 -36.60 20.56 58.15
N THR A 3 -36.93 19.71 57.27
CA THR A 3 -37.71 18.46 57.02
C THR A 3 -37.98 18.38 55.54
N THR A 4 -37.81 17.16 55.02
CA THR A 4 -38.65 16.39 54.11
C THR A 4 -38.99 16.89 52.71
N GLY A 5 -38.90 15.90 51.78
CA GLY A 5 -39.73 15.73 50.58
C GLY A 5 -39.02 14.92 49.48
N MET A 6 -38.98 13.74 49.41
CA MET A 6 -39.70 12.55 48.93
C MET A 6 -40.53 12.81 47.65
N GLY A 7 -40.13 12.19 46.54
CA GLY A 7 -40.88 12.15 45.29
C GLY A 7 -40.40 11.05 44.37
N ARG A 8 -40.96 9.84 44.55
CA ARG A 8 -40.81 8.69 43.65
C ARG A 8 -41.68 8.92 42.42
N GLY A 9 -41.18 8.64 41.25
CA GLY A 9 -41.97 8.56 40.02
C GLY A 9 -41.41 7.49 39.12
N PHE A 10 -41.96 6.29 39.20
CA PHE A 10 -41.81 5.22 38.19
C PHE A 10 -42.63 5.60 36.95
N ALA A 11 -42.06 5.49 35.78
CA ALA A 11 -42.80 5.34 34.55
C ALA A 11 -42.04 4.36 33.64
N ALA A 12 -42.60 3.17 33.55
CA ALA A 12 -42.31 2.21 32.51
C ALA A 12 -43.09 2.61 31.26
N LEU A 13 -42.49 2.51 30.07
CA LEU A 13 -43.23 2.41 28.82
C LEU A 13 -42.35 1.85 27.68
N LEU A 14 -42.75 0.69 27.32
CA LEU A 14 -43.07 0.16 25.99
C LEU A 14 -41.98 0.17 24.90
N VAL A 15 -41.55 -1.03 24.63
CA VAL A 15 -40.91 -1.50 23.39
C VAL A 15 -41.94 -1.45 22.26
N LEU A 16 -41.67 -0.73 21.18
CA LEU A 16 -42.35 -0.89 19.90
C LEU A 16 -41.31 -1.25 18.83
N ALA A 17 -41.33 -2.50 18.42
CA ALA A 17 -40.67 -2.98 17.22
C ALA A 17 -41.51 -2.57 16.00
N LEU A 18 -40.96 -1.74 15.12
CA LEU A 18 -41.49 -1.48 13.78
C LEU A 18 -40.59 -2.12 12.74
N ALA A 19 -41.04 -3.25 12.22
CA ALA A 19 -40.52 -3.81 10.97
C ALA A 19 -41.12 -3.00 9.82
N CYS A 20 -40.30 -2.28 9.07
CA CYS A 20 -40.65 -1.69 7.78
C CYS A 20 -40.13 -2.56 6.66
N GLY A 21 -41.02 -3.40 6.12
CA GLY A 21 -40.84 -4.01 4.81
C GLY A 21 -41.20 -3.00 3.73
N CYS A 22 -40.25 -2.71 2.82
CA CYS A 22 -40.54 -1.95 1.61
C CYS A 22 -40.93 -2.90 0.49
N THR A 23 -42.24 -2.97 0.23
CA THR A 23 -42.79 -3.48 -1.05
C THR A 23 -42.75 -2.34 -2.06
N VAL A 24 -42.05 -2.56 -3.18
CA VAL A 24 -42.13 -1.69 -4.36
C VAL A 24 -43.36 -2.10 -5.17
N GLN A 25 -44.35 -1.23 -5.22
CA GLN A 25 -45.52 -1.34 -6.11
C GLN A 25 -45.24 -0.47 -7.35
N GLY A 26 -45.11 -1.11 -8.49
CA GLY A 26 -45.08 -0.41 -9.75
C GLY A 26 -46.48 -0.24 -10.30
N THR A 27 -46.81 0.98 -10.69
CA THR A 27 -47.99 1.29 -11.53
C THR A 27 -47.56 2.16 -12.69
N GLY A 28 -48.00 1.83 -13.89
CA GLY A 28 -47.99 2.74 -15.05
C GLY A 28 -47.67 2.07 -16.37
N GLU A 29 -48.72 1.76 -17.07
CA GLU A 29 -48.79 1.37 -18.49
C GLU A 29 -48.12 2.40 -19.40
N ASP A 30 -47.38 1.99 -20.45
CA ASP A 30 -47.92 1.92 -21.82
C ASP A 30 -46.89 1.46 -22.85
N GLY A 31 -47.37 0.58 -23.74
CA GLY A 31 -47.12 0.39 -25.15
C GLY A 31 -45.72 0.22 -25.74
N GLY A 32 -45.39 -0.99 -26.26
CA GLY A 32 -44.37 -1.07 -27.27
C GLY A 32 -43.59 -2.39 -27.35
N ASP A 33 -44.22 -3.33 -28.05
CA ASP A 33 -43.64 -4.41 -28.88
C ASP A 33 -42.45 -5.23 -28.36
N GLY A 34 -42.80 -6.42 -27.87
CA GLY A 34 -41.91 -7.41 -27.36
C GLY A 34 -41.07 -8.14 -28.41
N LYS A 35 -39.82 -8.26 -28.15
CA LYS A 35 -39.03 -9.43 -28.57
C LYS A 35 -38.28 -9.98 -27.38
N ARG A 36 -38.87 -11.00 -26.72
CA ARG A 36 -38.16 -11.89 -25.80
C ARG A 36 -36.97 -12.51 -26.54
N ARG A 37 -35.78 -12.14 -26.18
CA ARG A 37 -34.58 -12.90 -26.56
C ARG A 37 -34.52 -14.11 -25.67
N LEU A 38 -34.71 -15.29 -26.25
CA LEU A 38 -34.45 -16.58 -25.64
C LEU A 38 -32.92 -16.74 -25.45
N PRO A 39 -32.47 -17.48 -24.41
CA PRO A 39 -31.05 -17.74 -24.23
C PRO A 39 -30.52 -18.55 -25.41
N VAL A 40 -29.43 -18.09 -26.01
CA VAL A 40 -28.73 -18.79 -27.08
C VAL A 40 -28.11 -20.06 -26.49
N GLN A 41 -28.65 -21.22 -26.81
CA GLN A 41 -27.99 -22.50 -26.62
C GLN A 41 -26.92 -22.65 -27.71
N ILE A 42 -25.67 -22.73 -27.28
CA ILE A 42 -24.55 -23.07 -28.17
C ILE A 42 -24.53 -24.59 -28.28
N GLU A 43 -25.08 -25.13 -29.37
CA GLU A 43 -24.87 -26.52 -29.71
C GLU A 43 -23.44 -26.72 -30.20
N VAL A 44 -22.69 -27.54 -29.46
CA VAL A 44 -21.37 -28.01 -29.86
C VAL A 44 -21.58 -29.11 -30.92
N PRO A 45 -21.08 -28.96 -32.15
CA PRO A 45 -21.22 -30.01 -33.15
C PRO A 45 -20.43 -31.24 -32.74
N LYS A 46 -21.11 -32.38 -32.63
CA LYS A 46 -20.51 -33.70 -32.50
C LYS A 46 -19.63 -33.95 -33.75
N ARG A 47 -18.34 -34.10 -33.50
CA ARG A 47 -17.35 -34.53 -34.48
C ARG A 47 -17.62 -35.97 -34.85
N SER A 48 -18.11 -36.23 -36.05
CA SER A 48 -18.24 -37.53 -36.64
C SER A 48 -16.87 -38.15 -36.90
N THR A 49 -16.65 -39.32 -36.39
CA THR A 49 -15.46 -40.13 -36.66
C THR A 49 -15.59 -40.79 -38.02
N PRO A 50 -14.59 -40.65 -38.95
CA PRO A 50 -14.56 -41.45 -40.16
C PRO A 50 -14.15 -42.91 -39.90
N PRO A 51 -14.59 -43.87 -40.68
CA PRO A 51 -14.24 -45.28 -40.49
C PRO A 51 -12.78 -45.60 -40.85
N ALA A 52 -12.19 -46.51 -40.11
CA ALA A 52 -10.87 -47.05 -40.30
C ALA A 52 -10.71 -47.67 -41.72
N GLN A 53 -9.69 -47.25 -42.46
CA GLN A 53 -9.16 -48.05 -43.58
C GLN A 53 -7.89 -48.73 -43.08
N GLU A 54 -7.94 -50.04 -43.11
CA GLU A 54 -6.78 -50.91 -42.98
C GLU A 54 -6.00 -50.88 -44.32
N ASP A 55 -4.69 -50.66 -44.23
CA ASP A 55 -3.79 -50.99 -45.32
C ASP A 55 -2.52 -51.60 -44.77
N PRO A 56 -2.10 -52.78 -45.22
CA PRO A 56 -0.94 -53.48 -44.68
C PRO A 56 0.32 -53.11 -45.47
N GLY A 57 1.26 -52.43 -44.80
CA GLY A 57 2.56 -52.10 -45.41
C GLY A 57 3.66 -52.03 -44.38
N SER A 58 4.32 -53.18 -44.16
CA SER A 58 5.53 -53.33 -43.40
C SER A 58 6.65 -52.37 -43.80
N GLY A 59 7.14 -51.61 -42.85
CA GLY A 59 8.33 -50.78 -43.03
C GLY A 59 8.89 -50.35 -41.69
N THR A 60 9.70 -51.21 -41.06
CA THR A 60 10.43 -50.90 -39.84
C THR A 60 11.47 -49.83 -40.10
N ALA A 61 11.17 -48.58 -39.80
CA ALA A 61 12.17 -47.55 -39.67
C ALA A 61 12.77 -47.55 -38.26
N PRO A 62 14.06 -47.43 -38.07
CA PRO A 62 14.69 -47.35 -36.74
C PRO A 62 14.26 -46.09 -36.01
N PRO A 63 14.11 -46.15 -34.66
CA PRO A 63 13.72 -44.97 -33.87
C PRO A 63 14.80 -43.87 -34.08
N SER A 64 14.38 -42.75 -34.66
CA SER A 64 15.16 -41.54 -34.71
C SER A 64 15.43 -41.08 -33.28
N ALA A 65 16.65 -41.23 -32.81
CA ALA A 65 17.03 -40.77 -31.48
C ALA A 65 16.76 -39.26 -31.41
N ALA A 66 15.83 -38.90 -30.51
CA ALA A 66 15.63 -37.50 -30.15
C ALA A 66 16.99 -36.88 -29.76
N PRO A 67 17.33 -35.67 -30.24
CA PRO A 67 18.57 -35.02 -29.83
C PRO A 67 18.60 -34.91 -28.30
N PRO A 68 19.75 -35.11 -27.64
CA PRO A 68 19.87 -35.01 -26.22
C PRO A 68 19.40 -33.60 -25.81
N SER A 69 18.37 -33.54 -24.99
CA SER A 69 17.96 -32.30 -24.34
C SER A 69 19.16 -31.82 -23.52
N THR A 70 19.87 -30.84 -24.04
CA THR A 70 20.95 -30.16 -23.30
C THR A 70 20.27 -29.56 -22.07
N SER A 71 20.43 -30.22 -20.93
CA SER A 71 19.99 -29.70 -19.63
C SER A 71 20.74 -28.37 -19.45
N ALA A 72 20.04 -27.28 -19.72
CA ALA A 72 20.60 -25.96 -19.45
C ALA A 72 20.97 -25.90 -17.98
N ALA A 73 22.17 -25.43 -17.68
CA ALA A 73 22.62 -25.24 -16.31
C ALA A 73 21.57 -24.47 -15.51
N PRO A 74 21.33 -24.84 -14.25
CA PRO A 74 20.33 -24.16 -13.43
C PRO A 74 20.59 -22.65 -13.41
N ALA A 75 19.55 -21.86 -13.64
CA ALA A 75 19.67 -20.40 -13.63
C ALA A 75 20.15 -19.91 -12.24
N ALA A 76 21.17 -19.06 -12.22
CA ALA A 76 21.72 -18.57 -10.96
C ALA A 76 20.66 -17.75 -10.19
N VAL A 77 20.49 -18.06 -8.90
CA VAL A 77 19.59 -17.32 -8.00
C VAL A 77 20.24 -15.97 -7.67
N LEU A 78 19.48 -14.89 -7.85
CA LEU A 78 19.89 -13.52 -7.53
C LEU A 78 19.38 -13.11 -6.14
N TRP A 79 18.10 -13.41 -5.83
CA TRP A 79 17.49 -13.09 -4.55
C TRP A 79 16.46 -14.16 -4.15
N SER A 80 16.35 -14.35 -2.83
CA SER A 80 15.41 -15.27 -2.20
C SER A 80 14.93 -14.71 -0.87
N ARG A 81 14.01 -15.39 -0.21
CA ARG A 81 13.49 -15.03 1.10
C ARG A 81 14.62 -14.80 2.11
N GLY A 82 14.54 -13.68 2.84
CA GLY A 82 15.53 -13.22 3.81
C GLY A 82 16.55 -12.24 3.24
N ASP A 83 16.73 -12.18 1.92
CA ASP A 83 17.60 -11.20 1.30
C ASP A 83 17.03 -9.79 1.41
N SER A 84 17.90 -8.78 1.39
CA SER A 84 17.51 -7.38 1.46
C SER A 84 18.43 -6.48 0.64
N GLY A 85 17.98 -5.26 0.38
CA GLY A 85 18.77 -4.22 -0.27
C GLY A 85 18.12 -3.64 -1.53
N ARG A 86 18.92 -2.85 -2.26
CA ARG A 86 18.45 -2.10 -3.44
C ARG A 86 17.91 -3.00 -4.55
N GLY A 87 18.58 -4.14 -4.82
CA GLY A 87 18.14 -5.07 -5.86
C GLY A 87 16.78 -5.71 -5.55
N VAL A 88 16.54 -6.08 -4.28
CA VAL A 88 15.23 -6.58 -3.83
C VAL A 88 14.18 -5.48 -3.95
N ARG A 89 14.51 -4.24 -3.61
CA ARG A 89 13.60 -3.09 -3.75
C ARG A 89 13.22 -2.84 -5.21
N GLU A 90 14.18 -2.96 -6.14
CA GLU A 90 13.92 -2.84 -7.57
C GLU A 90 13.03 -3.99 -8.08
N LEU A 91 13.30 -5.23 -7.66
CA LEU A 91 12.46 -6.39 -7.96
C LEU A 91 11.01 -6.11 -7.53
N GLN A 92 10.81 -5.65 -6.31
CA GLN A 92 9.48 -5.34 -5.76
C GLN A 92 8.79 -4.22 -6.55
N ALA A 93 9.50 -3.16 -6.91
CA ALA A 93 8.95 -2.07 -7.72
C ALA A 93 8.48 -2.58 -9.09
N ARG A 94 9.28 -3.42 -9.76
CA ARG A 94 8.91 -4.02 -11.05
C ARG A 94 7.75 -5.02 -10.93
N LEU A 95 7.66 -5.80 -9.85
CA LEU A 95 6.51 -6.67 -9.58
C LEU A 95 5.21 -5.86 -9.38
N ARG A 96 5.31 -4.64 -8.83
CA ARG A 96 4.16 -3.71 -8.76
C ARG A 96 3.71 -3.23 -10.13
N GLN A 97 4.63 -2.87 -11.03
CA GLN A 97 4.28 -2.43 -12.39
C GLN A 97 3.47 -3.47 -13.15
N VAL A 98 3.66 -4.76 -12.86
CA VAL A 98 2.92 -5.88 -13.47
C VAL A 98 1.85 -6.47 -12.57
N ALA A 99 1.46 -5.76 -11.51
CA ALA A 99 0.38 -6.08 -10.57
C ALA A 99 0.52 -7.44 -9.84
N TRP A 100 1.75 -7.84 -9.50
CA TRP A 100 2.02 -9.02 -8.67
C TRP A 100 2.33 -8.69 -7.22
N LEU A 101 2.70 -7.45 -6.91
CA LEU A 101 2.94 -6.98 -5.55
C LEU A 101 2.14 -5.70 -5.31
N TYR A 102 1.43 -5.61 -4.20
CA TYR A 102 0.63 -4.44 -3.84
C TYR A 102 1.20 -3.69 -2.63
N ASP A 103 1.87 -4.38 -1.72
CA ASP A 103 2.60 -3.80 -0.60
C ASP A 103 4.10 -3.69 -0.91
N GLY A 104 4.71 -2.62 -0.48
CA GLY A 104 6.12 -2.32 -0.79
C GLY A 104 6.24 -1.37 -1.97
N PRO A 105 7.44 -1.14 -2.47
CA PRO A 105 8.74 -1.80 -2.15
C PRO A 105 9.24 -1.53 -0.72
N THR A 106 9.60 -2.60 -0.02
CA THR A 106 10.22 -2.52 1.33
C THR A 106 11.74 -2.63 1.28
N GLY A 107 12.26 -3.32 0.28
CA GLY A 107 13.66 -3.70 0.16
C GLY A 107 14.03 -4.98 0.91
N SER A 108 13.07 -5.65 1.54
CA SER A 108 13.25 -6.96 2.19
C SER A 108 12.46 -8.03 1.44
N TYR A 109 13.08 -9.15 1.11
CA TYR A 109 12.45 -10.28 0.42
C TYR A 109 11.67 -11.11 1.45
N ASP A 110 10.44 -10.71 1.68
CA ASP A 110 9.49 -11.29 2.64
C ASP A 110 8.56 -12.32 1.97
N ASP A 111 7.60 -12.84 2.73
CA ASP A 111 6.60 -13.79 2.25
C ASP A 111 5.71 -13.22 1.14
N LEU A 112 5.44 -11.91 1.17
CA LEU A 112 4.65 -11.24 0.13
C LEU A 112 5.44 -11.22 -1.19
N THR A 113 6.72 -10.89 -1.12
CA THR A 113 7.62 -10.88 -2.26
C THR A 113 7.78 -12.29 -2.84
N GLU A 114 7.95 -13.31 -2.00
CA GLU A 114 8.05 -14.71 -2.44
C GLU A 114 6.77 -15.16 -3.17
N ARG A 115 5.59 -14.88 -2.61
CA ARG A 115 4.30 -15.18 -3.26
C ARG A 115 4.14 -14.46 -4.59
N ALA A 116 4.52 -13.19 -4.65
CA ALA A 116 4.48 -12.40 -5.87
C ALA A 116 5.37 -12.99 -6.98
N VAL A 117 6.58 -13.39 -6.63
CA VAL A 117 7.52 -14.06 -7.56
C VAL A 117 6.96 -15.40 -8.01
N LYS A 118 6.44 -16.26 -7.11
CA LYS A 118 5.78 -17.53 -7.47
C LYS A 118 4.61 -17.32 -8.43
N GLY A 119 3.78 -16.31 -8.18
CA GLY A 119 2.66 -15.96 -9.05
C GLY A 119 3.12 -15.51 -10.44
N PHE A 120 4.08 -14.60 -10.50
CA PHE A 120 4.69 -14.13 -11.73
C PHE A 120 5.31 -15.28 -12.54
N GLN A 121 6.12 -16.14 -11.90
CA GLN A 121 6.73 -17.31 -12.52
C GLN A 121 5.68 -18.24 -13.12
N GLY A 122 4.64 -18.59 -12.37
CA GLY A 122 3.57 -19.48 -12.84
C GLY A 122 2.83 -18.90 -14.06
N LYS A 123 2.51 -17.59 -14.05
CA LYS A 123 1.85 -16.95 -15.20
C LYS A 123 2.75 -16.86 -16.44
N ARG A 124 4.05 -17.01 -16.30
CA ARG A 124 5.04 -16.93 -17.38
C ARG A 124 5.59 -18.30 -17.82
N GLY A 125 5.04 -19.39 -17.28
CA GLY A 125 5.50 -20.76 -17.58
C GLY A 125 6.91 -21.05 -17.05
N LEU A 126 7.36 -20.31 -16.02
CA LEU A 126 8.63 -20.53 -15.36
C LEU A 126 8.45 -21.45 -14.15
N PRO A 127 9.51 -22.16 -13.70
CA PRO A 127 9.48 -22.93 -12.47
C PRO A 127 9.06 -22.04 -11.28
N ARG A 128 8.03 -22.45 -10.53
CA ARG A 128 7.45 -21.68 -9.40
C ARG A 128 8.27 -21.83 -8.12
N THR A 129 9.53 -21.44 -8.17
CA THR A 129 10.47 -21.59 -7.04
C THR A 129 10.24 -20.55 -5.94
N GLY A 130 9.69 -19.39 -6.28
CA GLY A 130 9.62 -18.23 -5.39
C GLY A 130 10.97 -17.53 -5.17
N LYS A 131 12.04 -18.04 -5.79
CA LYS A 131 13.36 -17.39 -5.84
C LYS A 131 13.46 -16.62 -7.14
N THR A 132 14.06 -15.46 -7.11
CA THR A 132 14.34 -14.69 -8.32
C THR A 132 15.70 -15.11 -8.89
N ASP A 133 15.65 -15.89 -9.95
CA ASP A 133 16.82 -16.27 -10.72
C ASP A 133 17.05 -15.33 -11.93
N THR A 134 18.14 -15.55 -12.66
CA THR A 134 18.50 -14.75 -13.84
C THR A 134 17.45 -14.79 -14.95
N VAL A 135 16.73 -15.92 -15.11
CA VAL A 135 15.66 -16.09 -16.12
C VAL A 135 14.42 -15.30 -15.70
N THR A 136 13.98 -15.46 -14.46
CA THR A 136 12.87 -14.71 -13.87
C THR A 136 13.11 -13.20 -13.96
N TRP A 137 14.32 -12.77 -13.57
CA TRP A 137 14.73 -11.36 -13.62
C TRP A 137 14.74 -10.79 -15.03
N LYS A 138 15.32 -11.50 -16.00
CA LYS A 138 15.31 -11.11 -17.41
C LYS A 138 13.88 -10.95 -17.94
N ARG A 139 13.00 -11.90 -17.62
CA ARG A 139 11.60 -11.87 -18.05
C ARG A 139 10.85 -10.68 -17.44
N LEU A 140 11.08 -10.39 -16.17
CA LEU A 140 10.46 -9.27 -15.48
C LEU A 140 10.94 -7.93 -16.05
N LYS A 141 12.24 -7.77 -16.29
CA LYS A 141 12.80 -6.56 -16.91
C LYS A 141 12.23 -6.29 -18.31
N ALA A 142 12.03 -7.33 -19.11
CA ALA A 142 11.46 -7.19 -20.45
C ALA A 142 9.99 -6.72 -20.46
N MET A 143 9.31 -6.75 -19.31
CA MET A 143 7.90 -6.37 -19.16
C MET A 143 7.69 -5.09 -18.37
N THR A 144 8.77 -4.46 -17.91
CA THR A 144 8.74 -3.31 -17.01
C THR A 144 9.76 -2.28 -17.42
N HIS A 145 9.53 -1.03 -17.08
CA HIS A 145 10.55 0.02 -17.19
C HIS A 145 11.45 0.07 -15.95
N GLU A 146 12.56 0.78 -16.03
CA GLU A 146 13.41 1.05 -14.86
C GLU A 146 12.65 1.91 -13.85
N PRO A 147 12.51 1.46 -12.58
CA PRO A 147 11.77 2.22 -11.59
C PRO A 147 12.47 3.52 -11.22
N GLY A 148 11.72 4.62 -11.24
CA GLY A 148 12.17 5.90 -10.72
C GLY A 148 12.31 5.91 -9.19
N LYS A 149 12.97 6.96 -8.64
CA LYS A 149 13.19 7.10 -7.18
C LYS A 149 11.91 6.87 -6.37
N TRP A 150 10.79 7.45 -6.79
CA TRP A 150 9.54 7.38 -6.01
C TRP A 150 8.76 6.08 -6.22
N GLU A 151 9.00 5.35 -7.29
CA GLU A 151 8.51 3.98 -7.43
C GLU A 151 9.29 3.02 -6.52
N LEU A 152 10.61 3.20 -6.41
CA LEU A 152 11.46 2.42 -5.49
C LEU A 152 11.09 2.65 -4.02
N TYR A 153 10.64 3.84 -3.67
CA TYR A 153 10.34 4.25 -2.29
C TYR A 153 8.88 4.62 -2.06
N LEU A 154 7.97 4.07 -2.85
CA LEU A 154 6.54 4.37 -2.76
C LEU A 154 5.98 4.19 -1.34
N MET A 155 6.48 3.18 -0.64
CA MET A 155 6.08 2.87 0.74
C MET A 155 7.09 3.37 1.78
N GLY A 156 7.93 4.34 1.45
CA GLY A 156 8.92 4.90 2.37
C GLY A 156 10.25 4.13 2.40
N GLY A 157 11.07 4.44 3.42
CA GLY A 157 12.40 3.84 3.60
C GLY A 157 13.48 4.47 2.71
N GLN A 158 13.21 5.64 2.12
CA GLN A 158 14.21 6.41 1.38
C GLN A 158 15.28 6.98 2.31
N PRO A 159 16.53 7.09 1.83
CA PRO A 159 17.60 7.72 2.59
C PRO A 159 17.25 9.18 2.91
N ALA A 160 17.53 9.60 4.13
CA ALA A 160 17.48 11.01 4.50
C ALA A 160 18.66 11.77 3.89
N ASP A 161 18.42 12.98 3.43
CA ASP A 161 19.47 13.93 2.99
C ASP A 161 20.26 14.50 4.18
N ALA A 162 21.23 15.39 3.92
CA ALA A 162 21.93 16.09 4.99
C ALA A 162 20.93 16.95 5.81
N PRO A 163 21.10 17.05 7.14
CA PRO A 163 20.25 17.92 7.95
C PRO A 163 20.50 19.38 7.61
N ASP A 164 19.43 20.18 7.63
CA ASP A 164 19.54 21.62 7.53
C ASP A 164 20.39 22.18 8.71
N PRO A 165 21.24 23.18 8.51
CA PRO A 165 22.05 23.77 9.58
C PRO A 165 21.23 24.23 10.81
N ARG A 166 19.99 24.68 10.59
CA ARG A 166 19.06 25.08 11.67
C ARG A 166 18.64 23.92 12.58
N CYS A 167 18.87 22.68 12.13
CA CYS A 167 18.56 21.46 12.89
C CYS A 167 19.71 20.99 13.80
N LEU A 168 20.89 21.61 13.72
CA LEU A 168 22.10 21.09 14.39
C LEU A 168 22.20 21.42 15.87
N THR A 169 21.30 22.28 16.38
CA THR A 169 21.33 22.71 17.80
C THR A 169 19.98 22.57 18.46
N GLY A 170 20.00 22.10 19.71
CA GLY A 170 18.80 21.90 20.53
C GLY A 170 18.00 20.67 20.12
N ARG A 171 16.75 20.62 20.52
CA ARG A 171 15.78 19.55 20.25
C ARG A 171 14.95 19.94 19.05
N VAL A 172 14.99 19.15 17.97
CA VAL A 172 14.46 19.57 16.67
C VAL A 172 13.77 18.43 15.94
N LEU A 173 12.57 18.68 15.46
CA LEU A 173 11.93 17.94 14.39
C LEU A 173 12.43 18.51 13.04
N CYS A 174 13.46 17.88 12.46
CA CYS A 174 14.09 18.30 11.21
C CYS A 174 13.41 17.61 10.03
N ILE A 175 12.64 18.35 9.24
CA ILE A 175 11.73 17.83 8.22
C ILE A 175 12.18 18.27 6.84
N SER A 176 12.71 17.33 6.05
CA SER A 176 13.12 17.56 4.67
C SER A 176 12.01 17.18 3.70
N LYS A 177 11.61 18.12 2.85
CA LYS A 177 10.68 17.88 1.74
C LYS A 177 11.36 17.17 0.57
N THR A 178 12.66 17.38 0.37
CA THR A 178 13.47 16.75 -0.68
C THR A 178 13.57 15.25 -0.49
N SER A 179 13.94 14.80 0.72
CA SER A 179 14.05 13.37 1.03
C SER A 179 12.74 12.76 1.54
N ARG A 180 11.73 13.57 1.85
CA ARG A 180 10.46 13.16 2.49
C ARG A 180 10.72 12.38 3.78
N THR A 181 11.61 12.93 4.62
CA THR A 181 11.95 12.37 5.92
C THR A 181 11.80 13.40 7.02
N LEU A 182 11.46 12.91 8.20
CA LEU A 182 11.54 13.63 9.45
C LEU A 182 12.61 12.97 10.31
N ARG A 183 13.60 13.74 10.79
CA ARG A 183 14.56 13.32 11.82
C ARG A 183 14.22 13.99 13.12
N TRP A 184 14.11 13.20 14.16
CA TRP A 184 14.19 13.70 15.52
C TRP A 184 15.65 13.85 15.91
N MET A 185 16.07 15.06 16.21
CA MET A 185 17.46 15.39 16.47
C MET A 185 17.61 16.09 17.83
N ILE A 186 18.71 15.78 18.50
CA ILE A 186 19.13 16.43 19.75
C ILE A 186 20.59 16.84 19.58
N ASP A 187 20.86 18.14 19.63
CA ASP A 187 22.20 18.73 19.48
C ASP A 187 22.99 18.15 18.29
N GLY A 188 22.37 18.18 17.12
CA GLY A 188 22.94 17.70 15.86
C GLY A 188 22.96 16.19 15.66
N ARG A 189 22.65 15.40 16.70
CA ARG A 189 22.61 13.95 16.63
C ARG A 189 21.19 13.46 16.26
N THR A 190 21.09 12.66 15.22
CA THR A 190 19.84 12.00 14.84
C THR A 190 19.52 10.87 15.83
N VAL A 191 18.35 10.94 16.47
CA VAL A 191 17.81 9.93 17.37
C VAL A 191 16.96 8.92 16.61
N THR A 192 16.07 9.42 15.74
CA THR A 192 15.24 8.58 14.85
C THR A 192 14.97 9.28 13.53
N THR A 193 14.66 8.47 12.52
CA THR A 193 14.26 8.96 11.19
C THR A 193 13.01 8.22 10.75
N VAL A 194 12.00 8.96 10.30
CA VAL A 194 10.76 8.39 9.76
C VAL A 194 10.46 8.98 8.39
N SER A 195 9.81 8.18 7.54
CA SER A 195 9.27 8.65 6.26
C SER A 195 8.04 9.50 6.48
N VAL A 196 7.95 10.64 5.77
CA VAL A 196 6.82 11.57 5.89
C VAL A 196 6.21 11.91 4.53
N ARG A 197 4.93 12.26 4.56
CA ARG A 197 4.18 12.76 3.42
C ARG A 197 3.59 14.14 3.76
N PHE A 198 3.55 15.01 2.78
CA PHE A 198 3.21 16.43 2.93
C PHE A 198 1.83 16.77 2.37
N GLY A 199 1.46 18.03 2.53
CA GLY A 199 0.29 18.61 1.92
C GLY A 199 0.33 18.58 0.39
N SER A 200 -0.87 18.55 -0.21
CA SER A 200 -1.05 18.65 -1.66
C SER A 200 -0.70 20.05 -2.17
N VAL A 201 -0.68 20.22 -3.51
CA VAL A 201 -0.39 21.52 -4.15
C VAL A 201 -1.34 22.63 -3.65
N GLY A 202 -2.62 22.31 -3.45
CA GLY A 202 -3.62 23.27 -2.97
C GLY A 202 -3.54 23.60 -1.48
N THR A 203 -2.89 22.74 -0.69
CA THR A 203 -2.73 22.90 0.76
C THR A 203 -1.33 22.49 1.19
N PRO A 204 -0.30 23.23 0.79
CA PRO A 204 1.10 22.84 1.03
C PRO A 204 1.46 22.89 2.51
N THR A 205 2.36 22.00 2.92
CA THR A 205 3.02 22.11 4.23
C THR A 205 3.92 23.35 4.21
N ARG A 206 3.74 24.21 5.21
CA ARG A 206 4.52 25.46 5.34
C ARG A 206 5.96 25.15 5.66
N GLU A 207 6.86 25.91 5.04
CA GLU A 207 8.29 25.85 5.27
C GLU A 207 8.71 26.95 6.25
N GLY A 208 9.80 26.69 6.97
CA GLY A 208 10.33 27.66 7.94
C GLY A 208 10.78 27.02 9.25
N VAL A 209 10.92 27.85 10.26
CA VAL A 209 11.24 27.48 11.62
C VAL A 209 10.02 27.75 12.50
N PHE A 210 9.58 26.74 13.20
CA PHE A 210 8.42 26.76 14.10
C PHE A 210 8.77 26.10 15.42
N SER A 211 7.79 26.08 16.32
CA SER A 211 7.85 25.30 17.57
C SER A 211 6.59 24.47 17.73
N VAL A 212 6.70 23.32 18.34
CA VAL A 212 5.52 22.56 18.76
C VAL A 212 4.81 23.38 19.86
N TYR A 213 3.60 23.85 19.57
CA TYR A 213 2.84 24.67 20.53
C TYR A 213 1.74 23.88 21.24
N TRP A 214 1.30 22.76 20.66
CA TRP A 214 0.28 21.93 21.25
C TRP A 214 0.43 20.47 20.80
N LYS A 215 0.08 19.54 21.70
CA LYS A 215 0.10 18.09 21.45
C LYS A 215 -1.23 17.47 21.85
N SER A 216 -1.72 16.53 21.04
CA SER A 216 -2.92 15.76 21.34
C SER A 216 -2.77 14.31 20.85
N ARG A 217 -2.91 13.34 21.78
CA ARG A 217 -2.70 11.91 21.46
C ARG A 217 -3.82 11.34 20.58
N HIS A 218 -5.05 11.78 20.79
CA HIS A 218 -6.25 11.26 20.13
C HIS A 218 -7.01 12.37 19.42
N HIS A 219 -6.30 13.21 18.67
CA HIS A 219 -6.91 14.33 17.98
C HIS A 219 -7.76 13.87 16.80
N VAL A 220 -8.91 14.52 16.60
CA VAL A 220 -9.75 14.45 15.39
C VAL A 220 -9.87 15.85 14.83
N SER A 221 -9.58 16.01 13.55
CA SER A 221 -9.72 17.30 12.86
C SER A 221 -11.20 17.68 12.78
N THR A 222 -11.56 18.83 13.34
CA THR A 222 -12.93 19.38 13.23
C THR A 222 -13.22 19.92 11.82
N LEU A 223 -12.20 20.22 11.04
CA LEU A 223 -12.34 20.75 9.69
C LEU A 223 -12.53 19.66 8.63
N TYR A 224 -11.91 18.50 8.84
CA TYR A 224 -11.89 17.40 7.87
C TYR A 224 -12.50 16.09 8.41
N ASP A 225 -13.00 16.10 9.64
CA ASP A 225 -13.53 14.94 10.36
C ASP A 225 -12.63 13.69 10.21
N SER A 226 -11.35 13.90 10.35
CA SER A 226 -10.34 12.85 10.15
C SER A 226 -9.47 12.64 11.38
N PRO A 227 -9.19 11.39 11.78
CA PRO A 227 -8.29 11.09 12.90
C PRO A 227 -6.87 11.58 12.62
N MET A 228 -6.27 12.20 13.63
CA MET A 228 -4.89 12.67 13.64
C MET A 228 -4.18 12.17 14.91
N PRO A 229 -4.00 10.84 15.11
CA PRO A 229 -3.36 10.33 16.32
C PRO A 229 -1.95 10.87 16.47
N TYR A 230 -1.54 11.11 17.72
CA TYR A 230 -0.20 11.62 18.07
C TYR A 230 0.11 12.98 17.42
N ALA A 231 -0.88 13.87 17.32
CA ALA A 231 -0.71 15.16 16.69
C ALA A 231 0.18 16.10 17.52
N MET A 232 1.20 16.66 16.85
CA MET A 232 2.11 17.69 17.35
C MET A 232 2.00 18.91 16.44
N PHE A 233 1.23 19.91 16.89
CA PHE A 233 0.91 21.11 16.12
C PHE A 233 2.05 22.12 16.13
N PHE A 234 2.40 22.65 14.96
CA PHE A 234 3.52 23.59 14.82
C PHE A 234 3.21 24.84 14.01
N SER A 235 2.19 24.85 13.15
CA SER A 235 1.90 26.01 12.30
C SER A 235 0.42 26.07 11.89
N GLY A 236 -0.39 26.93 12.55
CA GLY A 236 -1.76 27.28 12.14
C GLY A 236 -2.63 26.07 11.76
N GLY A 237 -2.71 25.07 12.61
CA GLY A 237 -3.45 23.83 12.38
C GLY A 237 -2.66 22.73 11.65
N GLN A 238 -1.47 23.00 11.14
CA GLN A 238 -0.59 21.95 10.60
C GLN A 238 0.15 21.23 11.73
N ALA A 239 0.17 19.92 11.68
CA ALA A 239 0.77 19.05 12.69
C ALA A 239 1.58 17.93 12.06
N VAL A 240 2.54 17.40 12.80
CA VAL A 240 3.09 16.05 12.56
C VAL A 240 2.15 15.07 13.25
N HIS A 241 1.64 14.04 12.54
CA HIS A 241 0.74 13.05 13.13
C HIS A 241 0.76 11.73 12.35
N TYR A 242 0.23 10.65 12.95
CA TYR A 242 -0.01 9.40 12.23
C TYR A 242 -1.07 9.57 11.14
N SER A 243 -0.90 8.87 10.03
CA SER A 243 -1.88 8.80 8.95
C SER A 243 -2.07 7.37 8.47
N ALA A 244 -3.23 6.78 8.75
CA ALA A 244 -3.61 5.47 8.26
C ALA A 244 -3.66 5.43 6.72
N ASP A 245 -4.06 6.53 6.08
CA ASP A 245 -4.05 6.67 4.63
C ASP A 245 -2.62 6.62 4.05
N PHE A 246 -1.65 7.28 4.70
CA PHE A 246 -0.24 7.18 4.28
C PHE A 246 0.32 5.79 4.55
N ALA A 247 -0.08 5.13 5.64
CA ALA A 247 0.33 3.75 5.93
C ALA A 247 -0.16 2.80 4.83
N ALA A 248 -1.42 2.93 4.40
CA ALA A 248 -2.05 2.06 3.42
C ALA A 248 -1.62 2.34 1.96
N ARG A 249 -1.52 3.62 1.57
CA ARG A 249 -1.34 4.02 0.16
C ARG A 249 0.03 4.59 -0.17
N GLY A 250 0.91 4.74 0.82
CA GLY A 250 2.21 5.36 0.63
C GLY A 250 2.09 6.79 0.07
N TYR A 251 2.96 7.13 -0.88
CA TYR A 251 2.98 8.46 -1.48
C TYR A 251 1.89 8.72 -2.54
N ALA A 252 0.98 7.77 -2.77
CA ALA A 252 -0.22 8.02 -3.57
C ALA A 252 -1.22 8.86 -2.76
N GLY A 253 -1.22 10.17 -2.99
CA GLY A 253 -2.05 11.15 -2.27
C GLY A 253 -1.23 12.16 -1.47
N GLY A 254 -1.90 12.97 -0.66
CA GLY A 254 -1.33 14.04 0.15
C GLY A 254 -2.16 14.33 1.39
N SER A 255 -1.68 15.25 2.24
CA SER A 255 -2.45 15.81 3.35
C SER A 255 -3.03 17.19 2.97
N HIS A 256 -3.77 17.79 3.90
CA HIS A 256 -4.21 19.20 3.82
C HIS A 256 -3.21 20.14 4.50
N GLY A 257 -1.91 19.84 4.42
CA GLY A 257 -0.82 20.64 4.95
C GLY A 257 -0.06 20.01 6.12
N CYS A 258 -0.60 18.99 6.75
CA CYS A 258 0.08 18.27 7.82
C CYS A 258 1.26 17.43 7.30
N VAL A 259 2.18 17.11 8.20
CA VAL A 259 3.26 16.16 7.99
C VAL A 259 2.77 14.79 8.48
N ASN A 260 2.36 13.95 7.53
CA ASN A 260 1.87 12.61 7.82
C ASN A 260 3.04 11.64 8.09
N VAL A 261 2.95 10.83 9.13
CA VAL A 261 3.83 9.69 9.43
C VAL A 261 3.03 8.40 9.21
N ARG A 262 3.64 7.38 8.61
CA ARG A 262 2.98 6.11 8.33
C ARG A 262 3.24 5.01 9.35
N ASP A 263 4.32 5.11 10.09
CA ASP A 263 4.73 4.18 11.14
C ASP A 263 4.14 4.63 12.46
N GLU A 264 3.08 3.95 12.90
CA GLU A 264 2.34 4.32 14.10
C GLU A 264 3.18 4.14 15.37
N ALA A 265 3.98 3.08 15.45
CA ALA A 265 4.84 2.85 16.60
C ALA A 265 5.95 3.90 16.71
N ALA A 266 6.54 4.28 15.56
CA ALA A 266 7.57 5.29 15.51
C ALA A 266 7.03 6.68 15.90
N ILE A 267 5.83 7.07 15.41
CA ILE A 267 5.25 8.37 15.78
C ILE A 267 4.76 8.39 17.22
N ALA A 268 4.26 7.28 17.78
CA ALA A 268 3.90 7.18 19.19
C ALA A 268 5.12 7.43 20.07
N ASN A 269 6.25 6.76 19.77
CA ASN A 269 7.52 6.95 20.47
C ASN A 269 8.06 8.38 20.33
N LEU A 270 7.96 8.95 19.13
CA LEU A 270 8.35 10.35 18.88
C LEU A 270 7.48 11.32 19.68
N PHE A 271 6.17 11.10 19.72
CA PHE A 271 5.22 11.90 20.48
C PHE A 271 5.56 11.93 21.97
N ASP A 272 5.97 10.80 22.54
CA ASP A 272 6.34 10.74 23.98
C ASP A 272 7.62 11.51 24.29
N GLN A 273 8.53 11.60 23.34
CA GLN A 273 9.80 12.32 23.50
C GLN A 273 9.68 13.84 23.27
N VAL A 274 8.90 14.26 22.26
CA VAL A 274 8.75 15.66 21.87
C VAL A 274 7.94 16.42 22.91
N ARG A 275 8.33 17.67 23.18
CA ARG A 275 7.71 18.58 24.15
C ARG A 275 7.18 19.83 23.46
N ASN A 276 6.21 20.51 24.06
CA ASN A 276 5.86 21.85 23.65
C ASN A 276 7.08 22.76 23.79
N GLY A 277 7.34 23.59 22.79
CA GLY A 277 8.54 24.41 22.66
C GLY A 277 9.67 23.78 21.83
N ASP A 278 9.66 22.45 21.59
CA ASP A 278 10.66 21.83 20.72
C ASP A 278 10.58 22.41 19.30
N LYS A 279 11.74 22.68 18.71
CA LYS A 279 11.87 23.30 17.38
C LYS A 279 11.37 22.39 16.28
N VAL A 280 10.73 22.96 15.27
CA VAL A 280 10.35 22.29 14.02
C VAL A 280 10.94 23.07 12.86
N VAL A 281 11.76 22.41 12.06
CA VAL A 281 12.33 23.00 10.82
C VAL A 281 11.78 22.24 9.65
N VAL A 282 11.07 22.93 8.76
CA VAL A 282 10.59 22.37 7.48
C VAL A 282 11.36 23.04 6.36
N HIS A 283 12.03 22.23 5.53
CA HIS A 283 12.93 22.72 4.48
C HIS A 283 12.91 21.83 3.23
N TRP A 284 13.49 22.35 2.14
CA TRP A 284 13.82 21.58 0.93
C TRP A 284 15.20 20.98 1.01
#